data_0e57a3f95b118d6ba431dd0a76ce9352
#
_entry.id   0e57a3f95b118d6ba431dd0a76ce9352
#
_cell.length_a   1.000
_cell.length_b   1.000
_cell.length_c   1.000
_cell.angle_alpha   90.00
_cell.angle_beta   90.00
_cell.angle_gamma   90.00
#
_symmetry.space_group_name_H-M   'P 1'
#
loop_
_entity.id
_entity.type
_entity.pdbx_description
1 polymer ?
#
loop_
_entity_poly.entity_id
_entity_poly.type
_entity_poly.pdbx_seq_one_letter_code
_entity_poly.pdbx_strand_id
1 'polypeptide(L)'
;MPIKGLSDRGESFPQIGTIRKGAKKTDSAPGKDLTYFRIELDDKEEDARNKILDAYGAEPQEIRIVFPFAEVWRCFDSWLEAYTAGRMVARSDGEKFIYKLNAQTNAVEVLNGDPFVPYQELVGYYTDRNGKQQPILCRPVGRLKVVIPELRRLVYLVVLTGSKHDIGNISAQLEALSRINNGSIMGVPMVLKRRPKPISCPKPDGTRARYIKWMLSVEADPRWVEAKMLALDAGAMPDVKLLSNPPEIEEEGTEEDLKETEFDHPSEEIREGEIQDGEIEEPGLMSLESAENEVGSDGKRYGDCTNKELQGKLIGITKKLRLPDLPQEERTELEFKRDACLEILNSRVK
;
A
#
# COMPACT_ATOMS: atom_id res chain seq x y z
N MET A 1 -20.27 14.84 -19.21
CA MET A 1 -20.17 13.48 -18.60
C MET A 1 -18.81 13.37 -17.96
N PRO A 2 -18.68 12.79 -16.77
CA PRO A 2 -17.37 12.62 -16.16
C PRO A 2 -16.53 11.62 -16.96
N ILE A 3 -15.22 11.85 -17.00
CA ILE A 3 -14.28 10.90 -17.60
C ILE A 3 -14.13 9.74 -16.62
N LYS A 4 -14.48 8.51 -17.07
CA LYS A 4 -14.48 7.31 -16.24
C LYS A 4 -13.06 7.02 -15.70
N GLY A 5 -12.96 6.84 -14.37
CA GLY A 5 -11.68 6.63 -13.69
C GLY A 5 -10.85 7.90 -13.43
N LEU A 6 -11.29 9.05 -13.92
CA LEU A 6 -10.59 10.32 -13.72
C LEU A 6 -11.42 11.32 -12.92
N SER A 7 -12.61 11.67 -13.39
CA SER A 7 -13.47 12.68 -12.75
C SER A 7 -14.69 12.07 -12.05
N ASP A 8 -14.79 10.75 -11.95
CA ASP A 8 -15.81 9.98 -11.23
C ASP A 8 -15.29 9.38 -9.91
N ARG A 9 -14.11 9.82 -9.43
CA ARG A 9 -13.46 9.29 -8.20
C ARG A 9 -14.18 9.61 -6.90
N GLY A 10 -15.24 10.39 -6.95
CA GLY A 10 -16.01 10.81 -5.78
C GLY A 10 -15.38 12.00 -5.05
N GLU A 11 -16.01 12.39 -3.93
CA GLU A 11 -15.57 13.52 -3.10
C GLU A 11 -14.30 13.15 -2.34
N SER A 12 -13.32 14.05 -2.31
CA SER A 12 -12.09 13.93 -1.53
C SER A 12 -11.69 15.30 -0.97
N PHE A 13 -11.00 15.28 0.18
CA PHE A 13 -10.33 16.46 0.74
C PHE A 13 -8.83 16.34 0.46
N PRO A 14 -8.07 17.45 0.51
CA PRO A 14 -6.62 17.39 0.36
C PRO A 14 -5.96 16.58 1.48
N GLN A 15 -5.05 15.69 1.11
CA GLN A 15 -4.15 15.02 2.04
C GLN A 15 -2.95 15.95 2.29
N ILE A 16 -2.56 16.13 3.55
CA ILE A 16 -1.44 17.00 3.95
C ILE A 16 -0.31 16.26 4.64
N GLY A 17 -0.45 14.97 4.85
CA GLY A 17 0.59 14.18 5.49
C GLY A 17 0.16 12.80 5.94
N THR A 18 1.03 12.17 6.73
CA THR A 18 0.83 10.82 7.27
C THR A 18 1.10 10.75 8.77
N ILE A 19 0.44 9.81 9.44
CA ILE A 19 0.69 9.46 10.83
C ILE A 19 1.23 8.03 10.86
N ARG A 20 2.40 7.84 11.45
CA ARG A 20 3.09 6.56 11.51
C ARG A 20 3.33 6.11 12.94
N LYS A 21 3.35 4.81 13.17
CA LYS A 21 3.62 4.18 14.47
C LYS A 21 5.09 3.79 14.67
N GLY A 22 5.89 3.78 13.61
CA GLY A 22 7.29 3.34 13.62
C GLY A 22 8.29 4.47 13.43
N ALA A 23 9.51 4.25 13.88
CA ALA A 23 10.65 5.11 13.60
C ALA A 23 11.00 5.04 12.10
N LYS A 24 11.59 6.11 11.58
CA LYS A 24 12.08 6.11 10.20
C LYS A 24 13.21 5.07 10.06
N LYS A 25 13.09 4.20 9.06
CA LYS A 25 14.15 3.24 8.73
C LYS A 25 15.38 4.00 8.27
N THR A 26 16.55 3.60 8.78
CA THR A 26 17.84 4.10 8.32
C THR A 26 18.64 2.96 7.70
N ASP A 27 19.66 3.28 6.90
CA ASP A 27 20.51 2.25 6.27
C ASP A 27 21.19 1.33 7.28
N SER A 28 21.35 1.80 8.53
CA SER A 28 22.06 1.11 9.63
C SER A 28 21.14 0.43 10.65
N ALA A 29 19.82 0.70 10.62
CA ALA A 29 18.89 0.12 11.59
C ALA A 29 17.50 -0.11 11.01
N PRO A 30 16.87 -1.27 11.29
CA PRO A 30 15.48 -1.51 10.97
C PRO A 30 14.59 -0.50 11.68
N GLY A 31 13.44 -0.19 11.10
CA GLY A 31 12.43 0.65 11.76
C GLY A 31 12.00 0.02 13.09
N LYS A 32 11.90 0.80 14.14
CA LYS A 32 11.49 0.37 15.48
C LYS A 32 10.08 0.85 15.77
N ASP A 33 9.25 0.01 16.37
CA ASP A 33 7.92 0.42 16.85
C ASP A 33 8.08 1.47 17.98
N LEU A 34 7.33 2.57 17.86
CA LEU A 34 7.39 3.68 18.81
C LEU A 34 6.18 3.61 19.76
N THR A 35 6.36 4.13 20.96
CA THR A 35 5.28 4.28 21.95
C THR A 35 4.35 5.44 21.64
N TYR A 36 4.70 6.27 20.65
CA TYR A 36 4.03 7.50 20.25
C TYR A 36 3.83 7.56 18.72
N PHE A 37 3.08 8.53 18.25
CA PHE A 37 2.86 8.78 16.83
C PHE A 37 3.93 9.71 16.26
N ARG A 38 4.46 9.35 15.12
CA ARG A 38 5.28 10.23 14.29
C ARG A 38 4.39 10.82 13.20
N ILE A 39 4.24 12.14 13.21
CA ILE A 39 3.42 12.87 12.25
C ILE A 39 4.35 13.50 11.22
N GLU A 40 4.18 13.13 9.97
CA GLU A 40 4.91 13.65 8.82
C GLU A 40 3.95 14.48 7.97
N LEU A 41 4.26 15.75 7.82
CA LEU A 41 3.49 16.70 7.02
C LEU A 41 4.34 17.13 5.83
N ASP A 42 3.66 17.48 4.75
CA ASP A 42 4.28 18.07 3.58
C ASP A 42 5.09 19.33 3.98
N ASP A 43 6.15 19.64 3.24
CA ASP A 43 7.07 20.74 3.59
C ASP A 43 6.36 22.10 3.63
N LYS A 44 5.31 22.28 2.86
CA LYS A 44 4.52 23.52 2.78
C LYS A 44 3.55 23.72 3.95
N GLU A 45 3.39 22.73 4.83
CA GLU A 45 2.39 22.68 5.91
C GLU A 45 3.01 23.10 7.27
N GLU A 46 3.82 24.15 7.31
CA GLU A 46 4.48 24.62 8.53
C GLU A 46 3.50 25.10 9.61
N ASP A 47 2.45 25.84 9.23
CA ASP A 47 1.38 26.27 10.16
C ASP A 47 0.66 25.06 10.78
N ALA A 48 0.36 24.03 10.00
CA ALA A 48 -0.23 22.81 10.50
C ALA A 48 0.71 22.06 11.46
N ARG A 49 2.00 22.02 11.14
CA ARG A 49 3.03 21.41 12.00
C ARG A 49 3.10 22.10 13.36
N ASN A 50 3.12 23.43 13.39
CA ASN A 50 3.16 24.20 14.62
C ASN A 50 1.91 23.95 15.47
N LYS A 51 0.72 23.99 14.87
CA LYS A 51 -0.56 23.71 15.57
C LYS A 51 -0.61 22.32 16.18
N ILE A 52 -0.11 21.30 15.48
CA ILE A 52 -0.04 19.94 16.00
C ILE A 52 0.96 19.84 17.15
N LEU A 53 2.12 20.46 17.00
CA LEU A 53 3.16 20.49 18.04
C LEU A 53 2.68 21.19 19.30
N ASP A 54 1.98 22.31 19.16
CA ASP A 54 1.40 23.06 20.28
C ASP A 54 0.31 22.26 21.00
N ALA A 55 -0.52 21.51 20.25
CA ALA A 55 -1.64 20.76 20.81
C ALA A 55 -1.23 19.43 21.47
N TYR A 56 -0.23 18.75 20.92
CA TYR A 56 0.10 17.36 21.28
C TYR A 56 1.55 17.11 21.66
N GLY A 57 2.43 18.09 21.44
CA GLY A 57 3.88 17.90 21.65
C GLY A 57 4.56 17.12 20.53
N ALA A 58 5.84 16.82 20.72
CA ALA A 58 6.68 16.16 19.73
C ALA A 58 6.44 14.62 19.66
N GLU A 59 5.96 14.01 20.74
CA GLU A 59 5.80 12.57 20.89
C GLU A 59 4.38 12.21 21.37
N PRO A 60 3.33 12.53 20.59
CA PRO A 60 1.96 12.30 21.01
C PRO A 60 1.63 10.80 21.10
N GLN A 61 1.09 10.36 22.23
CA GLN A 61 0.52 9.01 22.40
C GLN A 61 -0.96 8.97 22.10
N GLU A 62 -1.63 10.12 22.14
CA GLU A 62 -3.04 10.31 21.85
C GLU A 62 -3.24 11.52 20.95
N ILE A 63 -4.10 11.39 19.95
CA ILE A 63 -4.45 12.46 18.99
C ILE A 63 -5.96 12.50 18.85
N ARG A 64 -6.58 13.65 19.02
CA ARG A 64 -8.00 13.84 18.72
C ARG A 64 -8.21 13.85 17.22
N ILE A 65 -9.20 13.11 16.76
CA ILE A 65 -9.53 12.97 15.36
C ILE A 65 -11.03 13.01 15.13
N VAL A 66 -11.41 13.34 13.91
CA VAL A 66 -12.75 13.12 13.37
C VAL A 66 -12.65 12.49 11.99
N PHE A 67 -13.69 11.79 11.57
CA PHE A 67 -13.71 11.19 10.24
C PHE A 67 -14.32 12.15 9.21
N PRO A 68 -13.70 12.25 8.01
CA PRO A 68 -14.16 13.16 6.97
C PRO A 68 -15.40 12.68 6.22
N PHE A 69 -15.71 11.37 6.28
CA PHE A 69 -16.82 10.76 5.54
C PHE A 69 -17.72 9.94 6.47
N ALA A 70 -18.96 9.71 6.05
CA ALA A 70 -19.94 8.95 6.81
C ALA A 70 -19.65 7.45 6.81
N GLU A 71 -19.24 6.94 5.67
CA GLU A 71 -19.06 5.52 5.44
C GLU A 71 -17.67 5.04 5.90
N VAL A 72 -17.65 3.92 6.60
CA VAL A 72 -16.42 3.31 7.12
C VAL A 72 -15.40 3.06 6.00
N TRP A 73 -15.83 2.48 4.89
CA TRP A 73 -14.95 2.12 3.77
C TRP A 73 -14.29 3.31 3.06
N ARG A 74 -14.85 4.53 3.19
CA ARG A 74 -14.23 5.76 2.68
C ARG A 74 -13.18 6.32 3.63
N CYS A 75 -13.30 6.03 4.93
CA CYS A 75 -12.36 6.47 5.95
C CYS A 75 -11.26 5.46 6.20
N PHE A 76 -11.55 4.17 6.10
CA PHE A 76 -10.59 3.11 6.33
C PHE A 76 -10.64 2.08 5.21
N ASP A 77 -9.52 1.90 4.53
CA ASP A 77 -9.31 0.85 3.56
C ASP A 77 -8.14 -0.05 3.97
N SER A 78 -8.24 -1.33 3.64
CA SER A 78 -7.21 -2.32 3.91
C SER A 78 -7.07 -3.28 2.73
N TRP A 79 -5.82 -3.52 2.34
CA TRP A 79 -5.47 -4.34 1.19
C TRP A 79 -4.25 -5.20 1.48
N LEU A 80 -4.11 -6.30 0.75
CA LEU A 80 -2.86 -7.03 0.64
C LEU A 80 -2.10 -6.47 -0.56
N GLU A 81 -0.96 -5.83 -0.31
CA GLU A 81 -0.21 -5.11 -1.34
C GLU A 81 1.23 -5.56 -1.41
N ALA A 82 1.76 -5.60 -2.62
CA ALA A 82 3.16 -5.90 -2.87
C ALA A 82 3.83 -4.72 -3.59
N TYR A 83 5.06 -4.42 -3.18
CA TYR A 83 5.84 -3.31 -3.72
C TYR A 83 7.23 -3.78 -4.12
N THR A 84 7.78 -3.17 -5.17
CA THR A 84 9.19 -3.30 -5.55
C THR A 84 9.70 -1.96 -6.04
N ALA A 85 10.88 -1.54 -5.57
CA ALA A 85 11.50 -0.25 -5.88
C ALA A 85 10.54 0.95 -5.74
N GLY A 86 9.69 0.94 -4.67
CA GLY A 86 8.72 2.00 -4.43
C GLY A 86 7.40 1.89 -5.22
N ARG A 87 7.33 1.06 -6.24
CA ARG A 87 6.15 0.89 -7.08
C ARG A 87 5.28 -0.27 -6.59
N MET A 88 3.97 -0.06 -6.51
CA MET A 88 3.02 -1.14 -6.26
C MET A 88 2.95 -2.07 -7.47
N VAL A 89 3.21 -3.36 -7.23
CA VAL A 89 3.15 -4.40 -8.28
C VAL A 89 1.96 -5.32 -8.15
N ALA A 90 1.34 -5.38 -6.96
CA ALA A 90 0.10 -6.13 -6.79
C ALA A 90 -0.75 -5.54 -5.66
N ARG A 91 -2.08 -5.70 -5.79
CA ARG A 91 -3.07 -5.43 -4.76
C ARG A 91 -4.15 -6.51 -4.80
N SER A 92 -4.54 -7.01 -3.64
CA SER A 92 -5.56 -8.04 -3.48
C SER A 92 -6.50 -7.72 -2.32
N ASP A 93 -7.73 -8.21 -2.41
CA ASP A 93 -8.73 -8.20 -1.33
C ASP A 93 -8.61 -9.42 -0.39
N GLY A 94 -7.66 -10.33 -0.66
CA GLY A 94 -7.45 -11.59 0.07
C GLY A 94 -8.05 -12.81 -0.64
N GLU A 95 -8.95 -12.61 -1.61
CA GLU A 95 -9.52 -13.68 -2.43
C GLU A 95 -8.92 -13.68 -3.83
N LYS A 96 -8.78 -12.51 -4.44
CA LYS A 96 -8.27 -12.31 -5.80
C LYS A 96 -7.40 -11.08 -5.91
N PHE A 97 -6.60 -11.03 -6.96
CA PHE A 97 -5.91 -9.81 -7.34
C PHE A 97 -6.88 -8.81 -7.97
N ILE A 98 -6.86 -7.58 -7.46
CA ILE A 98 -7.54 -6.42 -8.05
C ILE A 98 -6.63 -5.74 -9.06
N TYR A 99 -5.32 -5.75 -8.76
CA TYR A 99 -4.27 -5.22 -9.61
C TYR A 99 -3.06 -6.13 -9.52
N LYS A 100 -2.43 -6.45 -10.65
CA LYS A 100 -1.19 -7.21 -10.70
C LYS A 100 -0.39 -6.87 -11.93
N LEU A 101 0.89 -6.59 -11.75
CA LEU A 101 1.87 -6.48 -12.80
C LEU A 101 2.67 -7.78 -12.93
N ASN A 102 3.06 -8.11 -14.14
CA ASN A 102 4.10 -9.11 -14.37
C ASN A 102 5.44 -8.55 -13.89
N ALA A 103 6.09 -9.26 -12.96
CA ALA A 103 7.35 -8.80 -12.37
C ALA A 103 8.51 -8.71 -13.37
N GLN A 104 8.43 -9.42 -14.50
CA GLN A 104 9.48 -9.46 -15.53
C GLN A 104 9.23 -8.47 -16.66
N THR A 105 7.97 -8.35 -17.11
CA THR A 105 7.62 -7.53 -18.28
C THR A 105 7.02 -6.17 -17.93
N ASN A 106 6.71 -5.92 -16.65
CA ASN A 106 5.94 -4.77 -16.15
C ASN A 106 4.57 -4.59 -16.83
N ALA A 107 4.11 -5.58 -17.59
CA ALA A 107 2.79 -5.54 -18.20
C ALA A 107 1.70 -5.74 -17.14
N VAL A 108 0.56 -5.07 -17.30
CA VAL A 108 -0.61 -5.27 -16.46
C VAL A 108 -1.22 -6.64 -16.75
N GLU A 109 -1.21 -7.56 -15.78
CA GLU A 109 -1.84 -8.89 -15.87
C GLU A 109 -3.30 -8.83 -15.40
N VAL A 110 -3.57 -8.06 -14.34
CA VAL A 110 -4.90 -7.92 -13.76
C VAL A 110 -5.18 -6.46 -13.49
N LEU A 111 -6.35 -5.98 -13.90
CA LEU A 111 -6.86 -4.66 -13.59
C LEU A 111 -8.33 -4.77 -13.13
N ASN A 112 -8.65 -4.22 -11.96
CA ASN A 112 -9.99 -4.25 -11.37
C ASN A 112 -10.58 -5.67 -11.19
N GLY A 113 -9.72 -6.68 -11.01
CA GLY A 113 -10.14 -8.07 -10.78
C GLY A 113 -10.62 -8.83 -12.01
N ASP A 114 -10.37 -8.31 -13.21
CA ASP A 114 -10.66 -8.97 -14.49
C ASP A 114 -9.35 -9.09 -15.31
N PRO A 115 -8.89 -10.32 -15.65
CA PRO A 115 -9.49 -11.63 -15.35
C PRO A 115 -9.41 -12.01 -13.86
N PHE A 116 -10.23 -12.96 -13.42
CA PHE A 116 -10.16 -13.51 -12.08
C PHE A 116 -8.85 -14.29 -11.88
N VAL A 117 -7.97 -13.76 -11.02
CA VAL A 117 -6.71 -14.40 -10.62
C VAL A 117 -6.74 -14.55 -9.11
N PRO A 118 -6.75 -15.80 -8.57
CA PRO A 118 -6.79 -16.04 -7.12
C PRO A 118 -5.57 -15.42 -6.43
N TYR A 119 -5.80 -14.95 -5.21
CA TYR A 119 -4.75 -14.40 -4.37
C TYR A 119 -3.64 -15.42 -4.10
N GLN A 120 -2.41 -14.95 -4.14
CA GLN A 120 -1.21 -15.67 -3.71
C GLN A 120 -0.29 -14.68 -2.99
N GLU A 121 0.25 -15.09 -1.84
CA GLU A 121 1.14 -14.22 -1.05
C GLU A 121 2.42 -13.87 -1.85
N LEU A 122 3.01 -14.85 -2.51
CA LEU A 122 4.19 -14.67 -3.37
C LEU A 122 3.75 -14.21 -4.76
N VAL A 123 4.09 -12.97 -5.10
CA VAL A 123 3.77 -12.36 -6.40
C VAL A 123 4.86 -12.64 -7.45
N GLY A 124 6.12 -12.71 -7.02
CA GLY A 124 7.27 -12.90 -7.89
C GLY A 124 8.58 -12.69 -7.16
N TYR A 125 9.64 -12.44 -7.91
CA TYR A 125 10.99 -12.18 -7.39
C TYR A 125 11.56 -10.94 -8.05
N TYR A 126 12.38 -10.19 -7.32
CA TYR A 126 13.19 -9.12 -7.86
C TYR A 126 14.66 -9.34 -7.47
N THR A 127 15.56 -8.81 -8.27
CA THR A 127 16.99 -8.87 -7.98
C THR A 127 17.40 -7.60 -7.24
N ASP A 128 17.96 -7.75 -6.05
CA ASP A 128 18.47 -6.62 -5.26
C ASP A 128 19.79 -6.07 -5.83
N ARG A 129 20.28 -4.95 -5.25
CA ARG A 129 21.53 -4.30 -5.67
C ARG A 129 22.78 -5.20 -5.58
N ASN A 130 22.68 -6.29 -4.81
CA ASN A 130 23.76 -7.26 -4.61
C ASN A 130 23.63 -8.47 -5.54
N GLY A 131 22.70 -8.46 -6.50
CA GLY A 131 22.45 -9.56 -7.42
C GLY A 131 21.67 -10.73 -6.80
N LYS A 132 21.15 -10.59 -5.56
CA LYS A 132 20.40 -11.65 -4.87
C LYS A 132 18.93 -11.56 -5.21
N GLN A 133 18.30 -12.69 -5.56
CA GLN A 133 16.87 -12.77 -5.74
C GLN A 133 16.15 -12.68 -4.39
N GLN A 134 15.21 -11.73 -4.30
CA GLN A 134 14.36 -11.49 -3.15
C GLN A 134 12.89 -11.73 -3.53
N PRO A 135 12.09 -12.38 -2.66
CA PRO A 135 10.68 -12.61 -2.95
C PRO A 135 9.89 -11.30 -2.83
N ILE A 136 8.95 -11.10 -3.75
CA ILE A 136 7.95 -10.03 -3.69
C ILE A 136 6.70 -10.62 -3.04
N LEU A 137 6.43 -10.24 -1.80
CA LEU A 137 5.32 -10.74 -1.02
C LEU A 137 4.25 -9.67 -0.83
N CYS A 138 2.98 -10.07 -0.92
CA CYS A 138 1.87 -9.23 -0.48
C CYS A 138 1.86 -9.10 1.04
N ARG A 139 1.73 -7.86 1.51
CA ARG A 139 1.64 -7.52 2.93
C ARG A 139 0.36 -6.76 3.21
N PRO A 140 -0.24 -6.93 4.40
CA PRO A 140 -1.40 -6.14 4.77
C PRO A 140 -1.04 -4.67 4.90
N VAL A 141 -1.89 -3.80 4.38
CA VAL A 141 -1.74 -2.35 4.45
C VAL A 141 -3.08 -1.75 4.80
N GLY A 142 -3.16 -1.09 5.95
CA GLY A 142 -4.34 -0.33 6.39
C GLY A 142 -4.07 1.16 6.28
N ARG A 143 -5.05 1.91 5.74
CA ARG A 143 -5.02 3.36 5.58
C ARG A 143 -6.25 3.96 6.22
N LEU A 144 -6.07 4.67 7.32
CA LEU A 144 -7.15 5.37 8.01
C LEU A 144 -7.04 6.87 7.76
N LYS A 145 -8.02 7.45 7.09
CA LYS A 145 -8.12 8.89 6.81
C LYS A 145 -8.72 9.61 8.01
N VAL A 146 -7.99 10.55 8.57
CA VAL A 146 -8.40 11.28 9.76
C VAL A 146 -8.22 12.78 9.58
N VAL A 147 -9.11 13.56 10.15
CA VAL A 147 -9.02 15.02 10.26
C VAL A 147 -8.65 15.35 11.71
N ILE A 148 -7.66 16.21 11.89
CA ILE A 148 -7.26 16.73 13.20
C ILE A 148 -8.01 18.05 13.44
N PRO A 149 -8.94 18.12 14.40
CA PRO A 149 -9.79 19.30 14.60
C PRO A 149 -9.01 20.59 14.90
N GLU A 150 -7.85 20.49 15.54
CA GLU A 150 -6.97 21.62 15.90
C GLU A 150 -6.48 22.39 14.67
N LEU A 151 -6.40 21.74 13.52
CA LEU A 151 -6.00 22.40 12.27
C LEU A 151 -7.04 23.39 11.77
N ARG A 152 -8.32 23.21 12.16
CA ARG A 152 -9.45 24.04 11.70
C ARG A 152 -9.56 24.14 10.17
N ARG A 153 -9.19 23.06 9.48
CA ARG A 153 -9.21 22.93 8.01
C ARG A 153 -9.82 21.59 7.62
N LEU A 154 -10.49 21.54 6.47
CA LEU A 154 -10.99 20.30 5.89
C LEU A 154 -9.90 19.64 5.06
N VAL A 155 -8.92 19.09 5.74
CA VAL A 155 -7.79 18.34 5.21
C VAL A 155 -7.65 17.06 6.01
N TYR A 156 -7.08 16.01 5.42
CA TYR A 156 -6.86 14.77 6.17
C TYR A 156 -5.41 14.34 6.19
N LEU A 157 -5.08 13.56 7.20
CA LEU A 157 -3.85 12.77 7.28
C LEU A 157 -4.21 11.30 7.16
N VAL A 158 -3.26 10.49 6.68
CA VAL A 158 -3.43 9.03 6.59
C VAL A 158 -2.63 8.36 7.69
N VAL A 159 -3.32 7.61 8.55
CA VAL A 159 -2.68 6.71 9.51
C VAL A 159 -2.35 5.43 8.80
N LEU A 160 -1.06 5.08 8.72
CA LEU A 160 -0.58 3.88 8.03
C LEU A 160 -0.27 2.77 9.03
N THR A 161 -0.75 1.57 8.75
CA THR A 161 -0.42 0.38 9.52
C THR A 161 -0.27 -0.85 8.60
N GLY A 162 0.73 -1.70 8.88
CA GLY A 162 0.91 -3.02 8.28
C GLY A 162 0.45 -4.15 9.20
N SER A 163 0.02 -3.83 10.43
CA SER A 163 -0.35 -4.82 11.43
C SER A 163 -1.73 -5.42 11.15
N LYS A 164 -1.81 -6.74 11.02
CA LYS A 164 -3.09 -7.47 10.91
C LYS A 164 -4.00 -7.20 12.09
N HIS A 165 -3.44 -7.13 13.30
CA HIS A 165 -4.19 -6.83 14.53
C HIS A 165 -4.73 -5.40 14.54
N ASP A 166 -3.92 -4.41 14.18
CA ASP A 166 -4.39 -3.02 14.08
C ASP A 166 -5.51 -2.89 13.06
N ILE A 167 -5.35 -3.52 11.88
CA ILE A 167 -6.37 -3.51 10.82
C ILE A 167 -7.67 -4.12 11.33
N GLY A 168 -7.62 -5.30 11.95
CA GLY A 168 -8.80 -5.97 12.50
C GLY A 168 -9.47 -5.14 13.60
N ASN A 169 -8.70 -4.60 14.54
CA ASN A 169 -9.21 -3.79 15.64
C ASN A 169 -9.87 -2.49 15.15
N ILE A 170 -9.19 -1.75 14.27
CA ILE A 170 -9.74 -0.50 13.71
C ILE A 170 -11.04 -0.80 12.95
N SER A 171 -11.05 -1.82 12.08
CA SER A 171 -12.24 -2.21 11.34
C SER A 171 -13.42 -2.51 12.25
N ALA A 172 -13.21 -3.35 13.29
CA ALA A 172 -14.24 -3.71 14.23
C ALA A 172 -14.76 -2.51 15.04
N GLN A 173 -13.86 -1.61 15.47
CA GLN A 173 -14.22 -0.41 16.22
C GLN A 173 -15.04 0.58 15.36
N LEU A 174 -14.67 0.79 14.12
CA LEU A 174 -15.40 1.68 13.21
C LEU A 174 -16.76 1.12 12.81
N GLU A 175 -16.87 -0.19 12.58
CA GLU A 175 -18.14 -0.85 12.32
C GLU A 175 -19.09 -0.76 13.52
N ALA A 176 -18.59 -0.98 14.72
CA ALA A 176 -19.38 -0.83 15.94
C ALA A 176 -19.88 0.60 16.13
N LEU A 177 -18.99 1.60 15.90
CA LEU A 177 -19.33 3.01 15.97
C LEU A 177 -20.41 3.38 14.94
N SER A 178 -20.24 2.93 13.70
CA SER A 178 -21.21 3.15 12.62
C SER A 178 -22.60 2.66 13.00
N ARG A 179 -22.69 1.44 13.57
CA ARG A 179 -23.98 0.88 14.04
C ARG A 179 -24.62 1.71 15.15
N ILE A 180 -23.85 2.18 16.13
CA ILE A 180 -24.31 3.01 17.23
C ILE A 180 -24.77 4.40 16.74
N ASN A 181 -24.15 4.90 15.70
CA ASN A 181 -24.40 6.26 15.19
C ASN A 181 -25.18 6.27 13.86
N ASN A 182 -26.16 5.38 13.71
CA ASN A 182 -27.09 5.34 12.58
C ASN A 182 -26.42 5.20 11.20
N GLY A 183 -25.36 4.41 11.10
CA GLY A 183 -24.66 4.14 9.85
C GLY A 183 -23.60 5.17 9.46
N SER A 184 -23.34 6.18 10.29
CA SER A 184 -22.36 7.23 10.00
C SER A 184 -21.28 7.33 11.07
N ILE A 185 -20.04 7.50 10.65
CA ILE A 185 -18.91 7.82 11.54
C ILE A 185 -18.45 9.27 11.41
N MET A 186 -19.01 10.01 10.45
CA MET A 186 -18.63 11.40 10.17
C MET A 186 -18.86 12.32 11.36
N GLY A 187 -17.85 13.12 11.69
CA GLY A 187 -17.95 14.14 12.74
C GLY A 187 -18.03 13.60 14.18
N VAL A 188 -17.99 12.27 14.37
CA VAL A 188 -17.89 11.70 15.73
C VAL A 188 -16.51 12.03 16.28
N PRO A 189 -16.42 12.68 17.48
CA PRO A 189 -15.13 12.95 18.09
C PRO A 189 -14.49 11.65 18.59
N MET A 190 -13.30 11.36 18.10
CA MET A 190 -12.55 10.16 18.42
C MET A 190 -11.16 10.52 18.94
N VAL A 191 -10.53 9.57 19.59
CA VAL A 191 -9.14 9.65 20.02
C VAL A 191 -8.38 8.45 19.43
N LEU A 192 -7.39 8.74 18.61
CA LEU A 192 -6.43 7.76 18.12
C LEU A 192 -5.35 7.59 19.19
N LYS A 193 -5.13 6.35 19.65
CA LYS A 193 -4.24 6.05 20.79
C LYS A 193 -3.22 4.98 20.45
N ARG A 194 -2.05 5.08 21.11
CA ARG A 194 -1.09 3.98 21.22
C ARG A 194 -1.36 3.23 22.53
N ARG A 195 -1.71 1.95 22.44
CA ARG A 195 -1.98 1.12 23.62
C ARG A 195 -1.00 -0.03 23.70
N PRO A 196 -0.33 -0.23 24.85
CA PRO A 196 0.49 -1.42 25.08
C PRO A 196 -0.43 -2.64 25.26
N LYS A 197 -0.17 -3.70 24.49
CA LYS A 197 -0.89 -4.98 24.59
C LYS A 197 0.10 -6.13 24.67
N PRO A 198 -0.05 -7.06 25.65
CA PRO A 198 0.76 -8.26 25.67
C PRO A 198 0.37 -9.18 24.53
N ILE A 199 1.34 -9.62 23.74
CA ILE A 199 1.19 -10.62 22.69
C ILE A 199 2.07 -11.83 23.01
N SER A 200 1.62 -13.03 22.64
CA SER A 200 2.34 -14.27 22.84
C SER A 200 2.78 -14.83 21.48
N CYS A 201 4.09 -14.85 21.24
CA CYS A 201 4.65 -15.32 19.98
C CYS A 201 5.36 -16.67 20.16
N PRO A 202 5.20 -17.63 19.23
CA PRO A 202 5.96 -18.87 19.24
C PRO A 202 7.45 -18.57 18.94
N LYS A 203 8.32 -19.31 19.63
CA LYS A 203 9.76 -19.31 19.35
C LYS A 203 10.15 -20.53 18.51
N PRO A 204 11.31 -20.50 17.84
CA PRO A 204 11.82 -21.64 17.07
C PRO A 204 12.03 -22.91 17.91
N ASP A 205 12.20 -22.77 19.23
CA ASP A 205 12.37 -23.88 20.19
C ASP A 205 11.06 -24.51 20.65
N GLY A 206 9.92 -24.07 20.10
CA GLY A 206 8.58 -24.55 20.47
C GLY A 206 8.00 -23.90 21.74
N THR A 207 8.77 -23.09 22.45
CA THR A 207 8.27 -22.30 23.60
C THR A 207 7.58 -21.01 23.10
N ARG A 208 6.86 -20.34 24.00
CA ARG A 208 6.23 -19.05 23.68
C ARG A 208 6.88 -17.92 24.51
N ALA A 209 7.11 -16.79 23.88
CA ALA A 209 7.56 -15.58 24.55
C ALA A 209 6.45 -14.54 24.56
N ARG A 210 6.34 -13.82 25.68
CA ARG A 210 5.42 -12.68 25.80
C ARG A 210 6.20 -11.38 25.54
N TYR A 211 5.61 -10.54 24.68
CA TYR A 211 6.14 -9.20 24.35
C TYR A 211 5.03 -8.18 24.52
N ILE A 212 5.41 -6.94 24.83
CA ILE A 212 4.48 -5.81 24.81
C ILE A 212 4.61 -5.16 23.43
N LYS A 213 3.51 -5.17 22.67
CA LYS A 213 3.39 -4.48 21.39
C LYS A 213 2.49 -3.26 21.55
N TRP A 214 2.90 -2.14 20.97
CA TRP A 214 2.10 -0.92 20.98
C TRP A 214 1.15 -0.91 19.79
N MET A 215 -0.14 -1.08 20.05
CA MET A 215 -1.17 -1.20 19.04
C MET A 215 -1.90 0.12 18.82
N LEU A 216 -2.53 0.23 17.65
CA LEU A 216 -3.45 1.32 17.36
C LEU A 216 -4.83 1.01 17.94
N SER A 217 -5.43 2.02 18.59
CA SER A 217 -6.80 2.00 19.05
C SER A 217 -7.49 3.30 18.64
N VAL A 218 -8.72 3.21 18.17
CA VAL A 218 -9.57 4.35 17.80
C VAL A 218 -10.77 4.34 18.73
N GLU A 219 -10.80 5.23 19.70
CA GLU A 219 -11.81 5.26 20.77
C GLU A 219 -12.68 6.51 20.64
N ALA A 220 -13.98 6.35 20.90
CA ALA A 220 -14.85 7.51 20.98
C ALA A 220 -14.46 8.41 22.17
N ASP A 221 -14.55 9.73 21.99
CA ASP A 221 -14.31 10.69 23.07
C ASP A 221 -15.24 10.40 24.26
N PRO A 222 -14.72 10.29 25.50
CA PRO A 222 -15.51 9.95 26.66
C PRO A 222 -16.73 10.85 26.88
N ARG A 223 -16.60 12.15 26.59
CA ARG A 223 -17.71 13.10 26.74
C ARG A 223 -18.83 12.83 25.74
N TRP A 224 -18.47 12.44 24.51
CA TRP A 224 -19.46 12.05 23.50
C TRP A 224 -20.15 10.74 23.90
N VAL A 225 -19.39 9.77 24.41
CA VAL A 225 -19.96 8.50 24.93
C VAL A 225 -20.94 8.77 26.08
N GLU A 226 -20.56 9.61 27.07
CA GLU A 226 -21.43 9.99 28.17
C GLU A 226 -22.72 10.63 27.68
N ALA A 227 -22.65 11.59 26.76
CA ALA A 227 -23.83 12.22 26.17
C ALA A 227 -24.73 11.22 25.44
N LYS A 228 -24.14 10.23 24.73
CA LYS A 228 -24.91 9.16 24.09
C LYS A 228 -25.57 8.22 25.11
N MET A 229 -24.90 7.86 26.19
CA MET A 229 -25.46 7.03 27.27
C MET A 229 -26.63 7.73 27.96
N LEU A 230 -26.51 9.02 28.29
CA LEU A 230 -27.61 9.80 28.83
C LEU A 230 -28.84 9.87 27.86
N ALA A 231 -28.59 9.93 26.57
CA ALA A 231 -29.64 9.88 25.57
C ALA A 231 -30.35 8.52 25.50
N LEU A 232 -29.60 7.41 25.72
CA LEU A 232 -30.15 6.06 25.80
C LEU A 232 -31.00 5.88 27.06
N ASP A 233 -30.52 6.35 28.21
CA ASP A 233 -31.26 6.31 29.48
C ASP A 233 -32.55 7.11 29.42
N ALA A 234 -32.57 8.20 28.65
CA ALA A 234 -33.77 9.00 28.40
C ALA A 234 -34.75 8.36 27.38
N GLY A 235 -34.46 7.14 26.89
CA GLY A 235 -35.29 6.43 25.90
C GLY A 235 -35.25 7.02 24.49
N ALA A 236 -34.27 7.86 24.20
CA ALA A 236 -34.13 8.57 22.91
C ALA A 236 -33.53 7.75 21.79
N MET A 237 -33.08 6.48 22.04
CA MET A 237 -32.53 5.60 21.04
C MET A 237 -33.07 4.16 21.15
N PRO A 238 -33.24 3.44 20.02
CA PRO A 238 -33.65 2.05 20.05
C PRO A 238 -32.57 1.17 20.69
N ASP A 239 -33.04 0.06 21.27
CA ASP A 239 -32.26 -0.98 22.00
C ASP A 239 -30.89 -1.27 21.36
N VAL A 240 -29.86 -0.61 21.82
CA VAL A 240 -28.48 -1.01 21.51
C VAL A 240 -28.03 -1.93 22.64
N LYS A 241 -27.94 -3.22 22.37
CA LYS A 241 -27.23 -4.13 23.26
C LYS A 241 -25.79 -3.61 23.37
N LEU A 242 -25.47 -3.02 24.51
CA LEU A 242 -24.11 -2.67 24.88
C LEU A 242 -23.26 -3.92 24.69
N LEU A 243 -22.35 -3.86 23.74
CA LEU A 243 -21.34 -4.90 23.57
C LEU A 243 -20.54 -4.91 24.87
N SER A 244 -20.77 -5.91 25.72
CA SER A 244 -19.83 -6.21 26.79
C SER A 244 -18.45 -6.31 26.17
N ASN A 245 -17.47 -5.65 26.79
CA ASN A 245 -16.08 -5.80 26.37
C ASN A 245 -15.81 -7.29 26.20
N PRO A 246 -15.33 -7.74 25.04
CA PRO A 246 -14.92 -9.13 24.91
C PRO A 246 -13.88 -9.39 26.00
N PRO A 247 -13.87 -10.60 26.61
CA PRO A 247 -12.85 -10.95 27.57
C PRO A 247 -11.49 -10.62 26.98
N GLU A 248 -10.55 -10.12 27.79
CA GLU A 248 -9.16 -9.90 27.38
C GLU A 248 -8.57 -11.27 26.97
N ILE A 249 -8.76 -11.62 25.73
CA ILE A 249 -8.11 -12.77 25.11
C ILE A 249 -6.70 -12.30 24.81
N GLU A 250 -5.69 -12.96 25.38
CA GLU A 250 -4.31 -12.76 24.95
C GLU A 250 -4.27 -13.04 23.44
N GLU A 251 -4.03 -12.01 22.64
CA GLU A 251 -3.94 -12.17 21.20
C GLU A 251 -2.73 -13.04 20.88
N GLU A 252 -2.93 -14.04 20.04
CA GLU A 252 -1.84 -14.84 19.54
C GLU A 252 -1.04 -14.04 18.52
N GLY A 253 0.19 -13.68 18.90
CA GLY A 253 1.15 -13.07 17.98
C GLY A 253 1.81 -14.14 17.09
N THR A 254 2.16 -13.77 15.88
CA THR A 254 2.93 -14.59 14.94
C THR A 254 4.37 -14.12 14.88
N GLU A 255 5.28 -14.91 14.27
CA GLU A 255 6.64 -14.44 13.98
C GLU A 255 6.66 -13.18 13.11
N GLU A 256 5.63 -12.99 12.29
CA GLU A 256 5.45 -11.80 11.46
C GLU A 256 5.22 -10.55 12.32
N ASP A 257 4.54 -10.66 13.46
CA ASP A 257 4.32 -9.54 14.37
C ASP A 257 5.63 -8.97 14.95
N LEU A 258 6.67 -9.81 15.05
CA LEU A 258 8.01 -9.38 15.43
C LEU A 258 8.74 -8.66 14.29
N LYS A 259 8.38 -8.96 13.03
CA LYS A 259 9.01 -8.41 11.82
C LYS A 259 8.27 -7.18 11.26
N GLU A 260 7.05 -6.89 11.73
CA GLU A 260 6.26 -5.74 11.26
C GLU A 260 6.95 -4.38 11.47
N THR A 261 7.90 -4.30 12.40
CA THR A 261 8.70 -3.09 12.62
C THR A 261 9.64 -2.77 11.44
N GLU A 262 9.88 -3.74 10.53
CA GLU A 262 10.72 -3.55 9.35
C GLU A 262 9.94 -2.99 8.14
N PHE A 263 8.61 -2.90 8.27
CA PHE A 263 7.77 -2.45 7.16
C PHE A 263 7.69 -0.92 7.13
N ASP A 264 8.72 -0.30 6.62
CA ASP A 264 8.63 1.07 6.12
C ASP A 264 8.02 1.01 4.72
N HIS A 265 6.74 1.33 4.63
CA HIS A 265 6.14 1.64 3.34
C HIS A 265 7.03 2.72 2.72
N PRO A 266 7.56 2.54 1.51
CA PRO A 266 8.21 3.65 0.85
C PRO A 266 7.23 4.81 0.89
N SER A 267 7.68 5.91 1.45
CA SER A 267 6.92 7.17 1.55
C SER A 267 6.80 7.83 0.18
N GLU A 268 6.73 7.03 -0.87
CA GLU A 268 6.31 7.52 -2.16
C GLU A 268 4.83 7.82 -2.04
N GLU A 269 4.62 9.09 -1.86
CA GLU A 269 3.42 9.80 -2.14
C GLU A 269 2.67 9.12 -3.28
N ILE A 270 1.67 8.30 -2.95
CA ILE A 270 0.59 8.11 -3.88
C ILE A 270 -0.16 9.43 -3.82
N ARG A 271 0.38 10.46 -4.46
CA ARG A 271 -0.39 11.61 -4.90
C ARG A 271 -1.40 11.07 -5.88
N GLU A 272 -2.59 10.76 -5.38
CA GLU A 272 -3.76 10.67 -6.23
C GLU A 272 -3.89 12.04 -6.88
N GLY A 273 -3.37 12.21 -8.11
CA GLY A 273 -3.74 13.34 -8.92
C GLY A 273 -2.70 14.21 -9.57
N GLU A 274 -1.45 13.80 -9.71
CA GLU A 274 -0.59 14.42 -10.70
C GLU A 274 0.08 13.36 -11.55
N ILE A 275 -0.57 13.02 -12.67
CA ILE A 275 0.18 12.69 -13.87
C ILE A 275 0.73 14.05 -14.33
N GLN A 276 1.87 14.43 -13.79
CA GLN A 276 2.72 15.35 -14.51
C GLN A 276 3.22 14.56 -15.71
N ASP A 277 2.94 15.09 -16.90
CA ASP A 277 3.71 14.83 -18.12
C ASP A 277 5.16 15.31 -17.90
N GLY A 278 5.86 14.67 -16.98
CA GLY A 278 7.30 14.67 -16.91
C GLY A 278 7.72 13.51 -17.79
N GLU A 279 8.49 13.82 -18.81
CA GLU A 279 9.24 12.84 -19.59
C GLU A 279 9.81 11.80 -18.62
N ILE A 280 9.15 10.63 -18.60
CA ILE A 280 9.69 9.43 -17.94
C ILE A 280 10.85 9.06 -18.86
N GLU A 281 12.07 9.33 -18.45
CA GLU A 281 13.20 8.59 -18.94
C GLU A 281 12.95 7.13 -18.55
N GLU A 282 12.30 6.41 -19.47
CA GLU A 282 12.15 4.97 -19.38
C GLU A 282 13.55 4.37 -19.32
N PRO A 283 13.88 3.53 -18.35
CA PRO A 283 15.16 2.88 -18.32
C PRO A 283 15.23 1.93 -19.51
N GLY A 284 15.91 2.38 -20.59
CA GLY A 284 16.41 1.51 -21.64
C GLY A 284 15.42 0.97 -22.65
N LEU A 285 14.38 1.72 -23.02
CA LEU A 285 13.76 1.45 -24.32
C LEU A 285 14.76 1.81 -25.40
N MET A 286 15.18 0.78 -26.15
CA MET A 286 16.04 0.93 -27.32
C MET A 286 15.38 1.94 -28.27
N SER A 287 16.11 2.98 -28.68
CA SER A 287 15.58 3.90 -29.66
C SER A 287 15.28 3.15 -30.96
N LEU A 288 14.22 3.54 -31.68
CA LEU A 288 13.84 2.91 -32.94
C LEU A 288 15.03 2.86 -33.91
N GLU A 289 15.84 3.92 -33.97
CA GLU A 289 17.05 4.00 -34.77
C GLU A 289 18.11 2.95 -34.35
N SER A 290 18.26 2.69 -33.06
CA SER A 290 19.16 1.64 -32.56
C SER A 290 18.62 0.25 -32.91
N ALA A 291 17.32 0.03 -32.79
CA ALA A 291 16.67 -1.23 -33.15
C ALA A 291 16.77 -1.55 -34.66
N GLU A 292 16.60 -0.55 -35.51
CA GLU A 292 16.70 -0.70 -36.98
C GLU A 292 18.12 -1.03 -37.44
N ASN A 293 19.14 -0.54 -36.73
CA ASN A 293 20.55 -0.81 -37.03
C ASN A 293 21.05 -2.16 -36.52
N GLU A 294 20.28 -2.86 -35.68
CA GLU A 294 20.65 -4.18 -35.18
C GLU A 294 20.73 -5.22 -36.29
N VAL A 295 21.76 -6.07 -36.23
CA VAL A 295 22.05 -7.07 -37.28
C VAL A 295 21.67 -8.46 -36.81
N GLY A 296 20.84 -9.14 -37.56
CA GLY A 296 20.48 -10.54 -37.32
C GLY A 296 21.63 -11.52 -37.61
N SER A 297 21.47 -12.75 -37.17
CA SER A 297 22.43 -13.85 -37.42
C SER A 297 22.67 -14.16 -38.92
N ASP A 298 21.80 -13.67 -39.79
CA ASP A 298 21.88 -13.75 -41.25
C ASP A 298 22.58 -12.56 -41.88
N GLY A 299 23.13 -11.62 -41.08
CA GLY A 299 23.82 -10.44 -41.54
C GLY A 299 22.91 -9.33 -42.05
N LYS A 300 21.56 -9.48 -41.99
CA LYS A 300 20.59 -8.48 -42.43
C LYS A 300 20.20 -7.58 -41.25
N ARG A 301 20.14 -6.23 -41.49
CA ARG A 301 19.67 -5.28 -40.50
C ARG A 301 18.17 -5.48 -40.25
N TYR A 302 17.72 -5.29 -39.02
CA TYR A 302 16.32 -5.48 -38.66
C TYR A 302 15.42 -4.44 -39.30
N GLY A 303 15.89 -3.22 -39.52
CA GLY A 303 15.18 -2.16 -40.26
C GLY A 303 14.83 -2.57 -41.71
N ASP A 304 15.70 -3.37 -42.36
CA ASP A 304 15.52 -3.85 -43.72
C ASP A 304 14.67 -5.13 -43.83
N CYS A 305 14.28 -5.73 -42.70
CA CYS A 305 13.47 -6.92 -42.67
C CYS A 305 11.99 -6.61 -42.86
N THR A 306 11.26 -7.48 -43.56
CA THR A 306 9.80 -7.43 -43.61
C THR A 306 9.21 -7.86 -42.27
N ASN A 307 7.95 -7.48 -41.98
CA ASN A 307 7.26 -7.89 -40.75
C ASN A 307 7.23 -9.41 -40.56
N LYS A 308 7.09 -10.17 -41.66
CA LYS A 308 7.10 -11.63 -41.65
C LYS A 308 8.48 -12.21 -41.27
N GLU A 309 9.56 -11.59 -41.77
CA GLU A 309 10.93 -11.96 -41.41
C GLU A 309 11.24 -11.62 -39.94
N LEU A 310 10.84 -10.44 -39.46
CA LEU A 310 10.99 -10.06 -38.05
C LEU A 310 10.24 -10.98 -37.11
N GLN A 311 9.01 -11.37 -37.45
CA GLN A 311 8.23 -12.37 -36.67
C GLN A 311 8.94 -13.73 -36.66
N GLY A 312 9.49 -14.17 -37.78
CA GLY A 312 10.27 -15.41 -37.85
C GLY A 312 11.52 -15.36 -36.97
N LYS A 313 12.27 -14.25 -36.99
CA LYS A 313 13.43 -14.03 -36.12
C LYS A 313 13.02 -14.00 -34.63
N LEU A 314 11.94 -13.32 -34.30
CA LEU A 314 11.40 -13.24 -32.93
C LEU A 314 11.04 -14.61 -32.37
N ILE A 315 10.39 -15.46 -33.16
CA ILE A 315 10.08 -16.85 -32.78
C ILE A 315 11.37 -17.64 -32.55
N GLY A 316 12.36 -17.52 -33.44
CA GLY A 316 13.65 -18.20 -33.30
C GLY A 316 14.42 -17.78 -32.03
N ILE A 317 14.49 -16.47 -31.75
CA ILE A 317 15.11 -15.90 -30.55
C ILE A 317 14.40 -16.39 -29.29
N THR A 318 13.08 -16.31 -29.27
CA THR A 318 12.27 -16.73 -28.12
C THR A 318 12.45 -18.22 -27.82
N LYS A 319 12.60 -19.05 -28.87
CA LYS A 319 12.87 -20.49 -28.70
C LYS A 319 14.25 -20.76 -28.11
N LYS A 320 15.29 -20.01 -28.50
CA LYS A 320 16.63 -20.10 -27.91
C LYS A 320 16.67 -19.64 -26.45
N LEU A 321 15.98 -18.55 -26.12
CA LEU A 321 15.88 -18.03 -24.75
C LEU A 321 15.22 -19.01 -23.75
N ARG A 322 14.48 -20.01 -24.24
CA ARG A 322 13.86 -21.05 -23.40
C ARG A 322 14.82 -22.21 -23.05
N LEU A 323 16.03 -22.24 -23.61
CA LEU A 323 16.99 -23.28 -23.28
C LEU A 323 17.55 -23.06 -21.86
N PRO A 324 17.54 -24.10 -20.99
CA PRO A 324 17.94 -23.95 -19.59
C PRO A 324 19.44 -23.65 -19.41
N ASP A 325 20.30 -24.13 -20.32
CA ASP A 325 21.76 -24.07 -20.21
C ASP A 325 22.38 -22.95 -21.04
N LEU A 326 21.61 -21.90 -21.40
CA LEU A 326 22.11 -20.77 -22.19
C LEU A 326 23.04 -19.90 -21.34
N PRO A 327 24.29 -19.61 -21.78
CA PRO A 327 25.20 -18.71 -21.10
C PRO A 327 24.59 -17.32 -20.90
N GLN A 328 24.93 -16.67 -19.79
CA GLN A 328 24.30 -15.38 -19.43
C GLN A 328 24.58 -14.27 -20.46
N GLU A 329 25.79 -14.24 -21.03
CA GLU A 329 26.15 -13.27 -22.08
C GLU A 329 25.31 -13.44 -23.34
N GLU A 330 25.14 -14.70 -23.80
CA GLU A 330 24.34 -15.02 -24.97
C GLU A 330 22.84 -14.77 -24.72
N ARG A 331 22.38 -14.97 -23.49
CA ARG A 331 21.01 -14.64 -23.07
C ARG A 331 20.75 -13.16 -23.20
N THR A 332 21.65 -12.31 -22.69
CA THR A 332 21.52 -10.85 -22.72
C THR A 332 21.50 -10.34 -24.16
N GLU A 333 22.36 -10.89 -25.05
CA GLU A 333 22.37 -10.51 -26.47
C GLU A 333 21.08 -10.91 -27.17
N LEU A 334 20.52 -12.10 -26.88
CA LEU A 334 19.27 -12.56 -27.47
C LEU A 334 18.07 -11.75 -26.93
N GLU A 335 18.07 -11.33 -25.68
CA GLU A 335 17.04 -10.45 -25.13
C GLU A 335 17.07 -9.09 -25.84
N PHE A 336 18.22 -8.51 -26.04
CA PHE A 336 18.39 -7.27 -26.78
C PHE A 336 17.85 -7.40 -28.22
N LYS A 337 18.20 -8.47 -28.91
CA LYS A 337 17.72 -8.75 -30.30
C LYS A 337 16.20 -8.99 -30.36
N ARG A 338 15.62 -9.61 -29.33
CA ARG A 338 14.18 -9.79 -29.19
C ARG A 338 13.48 -8.42 -29.07
N ASP A 339 14.00 -7.57 -28.21
CA ASP A 339 13.40 -6.26 -27.92
C ASP A 339 13.50 -5.34 -29.15
N ALA A 340 14.59 -5.40 -29.91
CA ALA A 340 14.72 -4.72 -31.19
C ALA A 340 13.66 -5.15 -32.21
N CYS A 341 13.41 -6.45 -32.34
CA CYS A 341 12.36 -6.97 -33.23
C CYS A 341 10.96 -6.47 -32.82
N LEU A 342 10.68 -6.44 -31.50
CA LEU A 342 9.39 -5.99 -30.98
C LEU A 342 9.18 -4.49 -31.21
N GLU A 343 10.21 -3.66 -30.99
CA GLU A 343 10.12 -2.23 -31.18
C GLU A 343 9.80 -1.86 -32.65
N ILE A 344 10.50 -2.50 -33.61
CA ILE A 344 10.25 -2.27 -35.03
C ILE A 344 8.85 -2.76 -35.45
N LEU A 345 8.42 -3.93 -34.97
CA LEU A 345 7.08 -4.42 -35.26
C LEU A 345 6.00 -3.48 -34.70
N ASN A 346 6.18 -2.97 -33.49
CA ASN A 346 5.24 -2.03 -32.86
C ASN A 346 5.20 -0.67 -33.57
N SER A 347 6.34 -0.16 -34.04
CA SER A 347 6.40 1.10 -34.80
C SER A 347 5.68 1.02 -36.14
N ARG A 348 5.65 -0.16 -36.77
CA ARG A 348 5.01 -0.39 -38.08
C ARG A 348 3.50 -0.68 -38.00
N VAL A 349 2.96 -0.85 -36.80
CA VAL A 349 1.51 -1.05 -36.58
C VAL A 349 0.78 0.28 -36.30
N LYS A 350 1.53 1.33 -35.96
CA LYS A 350 1.02 2.71 -35.84
C LYS A 350 0.94 3.36 -37.21
#